data_be51a0d100c1b859d1ee4fb248f096c7
#
_entry.id   be51a0d100c1b859d1ee4fb248f096c7
#
_cell.length_a   1.000
_cell.length_b   1.000
_cell.length_c   1.000
_cell.angle_alpha   90.00
_cell.angle_beta   90.00
_cell.angle_gamma   90.00
#
_symmetry.space_group_name_H-M   'P 1'
#
loop_
_entity.id
_entity.type
_entity.pdbx_description
1 polymer ?
#
loop_
_entity_poly.entity_id
_entity_poly.type
_entity_poly.pdbx_seq_one_letter_code
_entity_poly.pdbx_strand_id
1 'polypeptide(L)'
;YEEPANLLKQELREPAIYNAIIKAIAEGASRMNDIKLKVGEEYSVVSKYLKTLIALGIVKKETPITEKPGKKTIYLLADHFFRFWYRFVPANSSAIDSGRIAKTYPYAVKKHLSGYMGLVFEKMCQDYLFYYADDLPVELNEIGQWWGTDSNKKRQIQIDLVGAPAEGKDYIIGSCKYKNEKIGMDELELLREYASVFGKGSRYYYYIFSKAGFT
;
A
#
# COMPACT_ATOMS: atom_id res chain seq x y z
N TYR A 1 -1.47 16.85 -18.97
CA TYR A 1 -1.13 16.22 -17.66
C TYR A 1 -2.16 16.53 -16.56
N GLU A 2 -3.21 17.25 -16.87
CA GLU A 2 -4.29 17.65 -15.94
C GLU A 2 -5.44 16.63 -15.83
N GLU A 3 -5.37 15.52 -16.52
CA GLU A 3 -6.43 14.51 -16.67
C GLU A 3 -7.07 14.08 -15.35
N PRO A 4 -6.31 13.66 -14.31
CA PRO A 4 -6.92 13.19 -13.07
C PRO A 4 -7.72 14.26 -12.32
N ALA A 5 -7.25 15.52 -12.34
CA ALA A 5 -7.96 16.62 -11.70
C ALA A 5 -9.21 17.01 -12.49
N ASN A 6 -9.17 16.92 -13.83
CA ASN A 6 -10.30 17.24 -14.69
C ASN A 6 -11.40 16.18 -14.63
N LEU A 7 -11.05 14.90 -14.57
CA LEU A 7 -12.02 13.82 -14.34
C LEU A 7 -12.84 14.06 -13.08
N LEU A 8 -12.20 14.43 -11.97
CA LEU A 8 -12.91 14.72 -10.73
C LEU A 8 -13.80 15.96 -10.82
N LYS A 9 -13.40 16.99 -11.56
CA LYS A 9 -14.23 18.20 -11.76
C LYS A 9 -15.50 17.92 -12.54
N GLN A 10 -15.46 16.99 -13.48
CA GLN A 10 -16.62 16.61 -14.30
C GLN A 10 -17.63 15.76 -13.51
N GLU A 11 -17.14 14.88 -12.64
CA GLU A 11 -17.96 13.90 -11.93
C GLU A 11 -18.49 14.39 -10.57
N LEU A 12 -17.83 15.40 -9.95
CA LEU A 12 -18.06 15.72 -8.55
C LEU A 12 -18.39 17.21 -8.31
N ARG A 13 -19.41 17.46 -7.46
CA ARG A 13 -19.88 18.82 -7.17
C ARG A 13 -18.90 19.68 -6.36
N GLU A 14 -18.06 19.07 -5.52
CA GLU A 14 -17.11 19.77 -4.63
C GLU A 14 -15.69 19.19 -4.81
N PRO A 15 -15.07 19.41 -5.96
CA PRO A 15 -13.81 18.76 -6.32
C PRO A 15 -12.65 19.11 -5.37
N ALA A 16 -12.69 20.21 -4.66
CA ALA A 16 -11.60 20.66 -3.77
C ALA A 16 -11.36 19.66 -2.61
N ILE A 17 -12.43 19.22 -1.93
CA ILE A 17 -12.32 18.27 -0.81
C ILE A 17 -11.90 16.89 -1.30
N TYR A 18 -12.44 16.43 -2.44
CA TYR A 18 -12.02 15.16 -3.05
C TYR A 18 -10.54 15.17 -3.40
N ASN A 19 -10.07 16.24 -4.05
CA ASN A 19 -8.64 16.42 -4.37
C ASN A 19 -7.76 16.42 -3.11
N ALA A 20 -8.19 17.10 -2.05
CA ALA A 20 -7.46 17.15 -0.79
C ALA A 20 -7.34 15.74 -0.15
N ILE A 21 -8.41 14.96 -0.16
CA ILE A 21 -8.42 13.57 0.37
C ILE A 21 -7.50 12.68 -0.48
N ILE A 22 -7.62 12.71 -1.80
CA ILE A 22 -6.78 11.91 -2.70
C ILE A 22 -5.30 12.26 -2.53
N LYS A 23 -4.99 13.57 -2.47
CA LYS A 23 -3.64 14.06 -2.22
C LYS A 23 -3.10 13.57 -0.87
N ALA A 24 -3.88 13.69 0.20
CA ALA A 24 -3.49 13.22 1.53
C ALA A 24 -3.13 11.73 1.51
N ILE A 25 -3.92 10.88 0.83
CA ILE A 25 -3.68 9.44 0.69
C ILE A 25 -2.42 9.18 -0.19
N ALA A 26 -2.27 9.89 -1.31
CA ALA A 26 -1.09 9.78 -2.17
C ALA A 26 0.21 10.15 -1.44
N GLU A 27 0.14 11.06 -0.48
CA GLU A 27 1.24 11.47 0.39
C GLU A 27 1.44 10.57 1.62
N GLY A 28 0.69 9.45 1.72
CA GLY A 28 0.89 8.41 2.73
C GLY A 28 -0.06 8.44 3.93
N ALA A 29 -1.04 9.34 3.99
CA ALA A 29 -2.09 9.28 5.00
C ALA A 29 -3.02 8.10 4.66
N SER A 30 -2.96 7.03 5.44
CA SER A 30 -3.76 5.83 5.16
C SER A 30 -4.88 5.59 6.17
N ARG A 31 -4.78 6.13 7.37
CA ARG A 31 -5.82 5.99 8.39
C ARG A 31 -6.77 7.19 8.38
N MET A 32 -8.01 6.97 8.76
CA MET A 32 -9.04 8.03 8.81
C MET A 32 -8.57 9.28 9.57
N ASN A 33 -7.92 9.11 10.72
CA ASN A 33 -7.44 10.22 11.52
C ASN A 33 -6.32 11.02 10.82
N ASP A 34 -5.41 10.33 10.13
CA ASP A 34 -4.32 10.98 9.41
C ASP A 34 -4.85 11.76 8.20
N ILE A 35 -5.83 11.18 7.49
CA ILE A 35 -6.52 11.84 6.37
C ILE A 35 -7.25 13.09 6.87
N LYS A 36 -8.05 12.95 7.93
CA LYS A 36 -8.77 14.07 8.56
C LYS A 36 -7.81 15.22 8.90
N LEU A 37 -6.71 14.92 9.59
CA LEU A 37 -5.72 15.92 9.99
C LEU A 37 -5.08 16.63 8.80
N LYS A 38 -4.74 15.89 7.74
CA LYS A 38 -4.16 16.47 6.53
C LYS A 38 -5.13 17.32 5.72
N VAL A 39 -6.40 16.91 5.66
CA VAL A 39 -7.45 17.60 4.92
C VAL A 39 -7.96 18.82 5.69
N GLY A 40 -7.91 18.80 7.01
CA GLY A 40 -8.42 19.88 7.87
C GLY A 40 -9.95 19.87 8.03
N GLU A 41 -10.59 18.70 7.79
CA GLU A 41 -12.04 18.56 7.82
C GLU A 41 -12.49 17.61 8.94
N GLU A 42 -13.78 17.70 9.33
CA GLU A 42 -14.35 16.83 10.34
C GLU A 42 -14.54 15.39 9.83
N TYR A 43 -14.57 14.43 10.78
CA TYR A 43 -14.70 13.00 10.49
C TYR A 43 -15.91 12.68 9.59
N SER A 44 -17.06 13.29 9.87
CA SER A 44 -18.31 13.07 9.12
C SER A 44 -18.17 13.50 7.65
N VAL A 45 -17.49 14.63 7.41
CA VAL A 45 -17.23 15.17 6.09
C VAL A 45 -16.29 14.21 5.35
N VAL A 46 -15.11 13.95 5.89
CA VAL A 46 -14.12 13.03 5.26
C VAL A 46 -14.72 11.66 4.98
N SER A 47 -15.50 11.12 5.92
CA SER A 47 -16.17 9.82 5.76
C SER A 47 -17.16 9.81 4.59
N LYS A 48 -17.95 10.87 4.42
CA LYS A 48 -18.89 11.03 3.29
C LYS A 48 -18.14 11.01 1.95
N TYR A 49 -17.10 11.82 1.83
CA TYR A 49 -16.33 11.94 0.59
C TYR A 49 -15.53 10.68 0.27
N LEU A 50 -14.97 10.00 1.28
CA LEU A 50 -14.32 8.70 1.12
C LEU A 50 -15.28 7.63 0.62
N LYS A 51 -16.54 7.60 1.08
CA LYS A 51 -17.54 6.65 0.56
C LYS A 51 -17.76 6.83 -0.93
N THR A 52 -17.84 8.08 -1.41
CA THR A 52 -17.99 8.37 -2.84
C THR A 52 -16.74 7.93 -3.61
N LEU A 53 -15.54 8.27 -3.14
CA LEU A 53 -14.28 7.86 -3.79
C LEU A 53 -14.13 6.33 -3.87
N ILE A 54 -14.64 5.61 -2.87
CA ILE A 54 -14.65 4.14 -2.87
C ILE A 54 -15.66 3.61 -3.89
N ALA A 55 -16.86 4.21 -3.94
CA ALA A 55 -17.88 3.82 -4.93
C ALA A 55 -17.42 4.05 -6.38
N LEU A 56 -16.61 5.10 -6.61
CA LEU A 56 -15.99 5.40 -7.90
C LEU A 56 -14.74 4.54 -8.19
N GLY A 57 -14.30 3.68 -7.27
CA GLY A 57 -13.10 2.86 -7.46
C GLY A 57 -11.77 3.62 -7.41
N ILE A 58 -11.76 4.88 -6.99
CA ILE A 58 -10.54 5.70 -6.87
C ILE A 58 -9.78 5.36 -5.59
N VAL A 59 -10.51 5.13 -4.51
CA VAL A 59 -9.98 4.71 -3.21
C VAL A 59 -10.48 3.31 -2.89
N LYS A 60 -9.61 2.48 -2.35
CA LYS A 60 -9.97 1.17 -1.79
C LYS A 60 -9.73 1.14 -0.28
N LYS A 61 -10.52 0.31 0.40
CA LYS A 61 -10.28 -0.05 1.80
C LYS A 61 -9.47 -1.33 1.87
N GLU A 62 -8.47 -1.35 2.72
CA GLU A 62 -7.79 -2.59 3.09
C GLU A 62 -7.86 -2.80 4.60
N THR A 63 -7.99 -4.05 5.00
CA THR A 63 -7.90 -4.52 6.37
C THR A 63 -6.83 -5.59 6.43
N PRO A 64 -6.17 -5.79 7.59
CA PRO A 64 -5.28 -6.93 7.70
C PRO A 64 -6.00 -8.20 7.29
N ILE A 65 -5.36 -9.00 6.43
CA ILE A 65 -5.90 -10.29 6.02
C ILE A 65 -6.28 -11.12 7.26
N THR A 66 -7.34 -11.90 7.16
CA THR A 66 -7.91 -12.69 8.27
C THR A 66 -8.55 -11.87 9.40
N GLU A 67 -8.69 -10.56 9.26
CA GLU A 67 -9.37 -9.70 10.24
C GLU A 67 -10.62 -9.05 9.65
N LYS A 68 -11.58 -8.75 10.53
CA LYS A 68 -12.79 -8.03 10.13
C LYS A 68 -12.50 -6.53 9.97
N PRO A 69 -13.19 -5.83 9.06
CA PRO A 69 -13.11 -4.38 8.96
C PRO A 69 -13.37 -3.68 10.31
N GLY A 70 -12.52 -2.70 10.64
CA GLY A 70 -12.60 -2.00 11.91
C GLY A 70 -11.50 -0.94 12.08
N LYS A 71 -11.01 -0.77 13.30
CA LYS A 71 -10.00 0.24 13.66
C LYS A 71 -8.68 0.10 12.89
N LYS A 72 -8.38 -1.09 12.37
CA LYS A 72 -7.18 -1.36 11.58
C LYS A 72 -7.36 -1.08 10.08
N THR A 73 -8.56 -0.69 9.63
CA THR A 73 -8.81 -0.36 8.22
C THR A 73 -7.96 0.81 7.76
N ILE A 74 -7.35 0.67 6.59
CA ILE A 74 -6.62 1.73 5.89
C ILE A 74 -7.29 2.05 4.56
N TYR A 75 -6.97 3.23 4.02
CA TYR A 75 -7.46 3.74 2.75
C TYR A 75 -6.28 3.94 1.82
N LEU A 76 -6.36 3.40 0.62
CA LEU A 76 -5.32 3.47 -0.40
C LEU A 76 -5.91 3.93 -1.73
N LEU A 77 -5.12 4.57 -2.56
CA LEU A 77 -5.52 4.79 -3.95
C LEU A 77 -5.49 3.46 -4.70
N ALA A 78 -6.60 3.14 -5.38
CA ALA A 78 -6.76 1.88 -6.11
C ALA A 78 -5.90 1.86 -7.37
N ASP A 79 -5.75 3.01 -8.03
CA ASP A 79 -5.02 3.16 -9.28
C ASP A 79 -3.61 3.73 -9.05
N HIS A 80 -2.59 3.09 -9.64
CA HIS A 80 -1.19 3.49 -9.49
C HIS A 80 -0.87 4.77 -10.26
N PHE A 81 -1.56 5.07 -11.38
CA PHE A 81 -1.38 6.31 -12.10
C PHE A 81 -1.88 7.50 -11.29
N PHE A 82 -3.09 7.42 -10.72
CA PHE A 82 -3.60 8.43 -9.79
C PHE A 82 -2.64 8.65 -8.62
N ARG A 83 -2.15 7.58 -8.01
CA ARG A 83 -1.20 7.64 -6.91
C ARG A 83 0.09 8.35 -7.32
N PHE A 84 0.65 8.04 -8.50
CA PHE A 84 1.85 8.71 -9.02
C PHE A 84 1.56 10.18 -9.29
N TRP A 85 0.49 10.47 -9.99
CA TRP A 85 0.13 11.82 -10.39
C TRP A 85 -0.06 12.73 -9.18
N TYR A 86 -0.93 12.36 -8.23
CA TYR A 86 -1.20 13.18 -7.05
C TYR A 86 0.01 13.36 -6.13
N ARG A 87 0.93 12.41 -6.13
CA ARG A 87 2.15 12.51 -5.32
C ARG A 87 3.19 13.44 -5.94
N PHE A 88 3.33 13.45 -7.26
CA PHE A 88 4.47 14.09 -7.91
C PHE A 88 4.12 15.23 -8.84
N VAL A 89 3.00 15.19 -9.55
CA VAL A 89 2.71 16.15 -10.61
C VAL A 89 2.28 17.51 -10.07
N PRO A 90 1.29 17.65 -9.17
CA PRO A 90 0.83 18.97 -8.70
C PRO A 90 1.92 19.76 -7.98
N ALA A 91 2.76 19.09 -7.20
CA ALA A 91 3.86 19.73 -6.47
C ALA A 91 4.98 20.26 -7.41
N ASN A 92 5.01 19.83 -8.66
CA ASN A 92 6.03 20.17 -9.64
C ASN A 92 5.46 20.86 -10.89
N SER A 93 4.19 21.31 -10.87
CA SER A 93 3.51 21.90 -12.01
C SER A 93 4.30 23.05 -12.65
N SER A 94 4.81 24.01 -11.87
CA SER A 94 5.62 25.12 -12.38
C SER A 94 6.89 24.66 -13.11
N ALA A 95 7.52 23.57 -12.69
CA ALA A 95 8.69 23.02 -13.37
C ALA A 95 8.30 22.30 -14.68
N ILE A 96 7.13 21.69 -14.70
CA ILE A 96 6.56 21.05 -15.89
C ILE A 96 6.18 22.13 -16.93
N ASP A 97 5.42 23.13 -16.52
CA ASP A 97 4.93 24.22 -17.38
C ASP A 97 6.08 25.02 -18.00
N SER A 98 7.15 25.23 -17.23
CA SER A 98 8.34 25.96 -17.70
C SER A 98 9.33 25.10 -18.49
N GLY A 99 9.03 23.81 -18.74
CA GLY A 99 9.94 22.88 -19.42
C GLY A 99 11.19 22.49 -18.61
N ARG A 100 11.25 22.83 -17.31
CA ARG A 100 12.41 22.58 -16.45
C ARG A 100 12.36 21.26 -15.68
N ILE A 101 11.40 20.40 -16.00
CA ILE A 101 11.19 19.12 -15.27
C ILE A 101 12.43 18.23 -15.28
N ALA A 102 13.22 18.21 -16.36
CA ALA A 102 14.44 17.40 -16.42
C ALA A 102 15.46 17.77 -15.33
N LYS A 103 15.55 19.04 -14.94
CA LYS A 103 16.41 19.50 -13.85
C LYS A 103 15.81 19.20 -12.47
N THR A 104 14.50 19.19 -12.37
CA THR A 104 13.75 18.96 -11.11
C THR A 104 13.58 17.48 -10.80
N TYR A 105 13.45 16.64 -11.81
CA TYR A 105 13.17 15.20 -11.70
C TYR A 105 14.10 14.46 -10.71
N PRO A 106 15.44 14.64 -10.71
CA PRO A 106 16.31 13.90 -9.79
C PRO A 106 15.97 14.10 -8.32
N TYR A 107 15.52 15.30 -7.95
CA TYR A 107 15.22 15.67 -6.58
C TYR A 107 13.75 15.45 -6.20
N ALA A 108 12.84 15.77 -7.10
CA ALA A 108 11.42 15.77 -6.83
C ALA A 108 10.75 14.39 -7.01
N VAL A 109 11.27 13.56 -7.92
CA VAL A 109 10.67 12.28 -8.27
C VAL A 109 11.63 11.13 -8.00
N LYS A 110 12.79 11.11 -8.66
CA LYS A 110 13.73 9.96 -8.63
C LYS A 110 14.12 9.57 -7.20
N LYS A 111 14.41 10.56 -6.35
CA LYS A 111 14.75 10.33 -4.93
C LYS A 111 13.67 9.56 -4.16
N HIS A 112 12.40 9.73 -4.53
CA HIS A 112 11.26 9.13 -3.84
C HIS A 112 10.70 7.90 -4.56
N LEU A 113 11.21 7.60 -5.76
CA LEU A 113 10.65 6.55 -6.61
C LEU A 113 10.81 5.15 -6.01
N SER A 114 11.92 4.88 -5.31
CA SER A 114 12.13 3.58 -4.65
C SER A 114 11.05 3.30 -3.60
N GLY A 115 10.77 4.27 -2.72
CA GLY A 115 9.69 4.12 -1.73
C GLY A 115 8.29 4.06 -2.35
N TYR A 116 8.08 4.74 -3.50
CA TYR A 116 6.84 4.62 -4.26
C TYR A 116 6.67 3.21 -4.83
N MET A 117 7.73 2.66 -5.43
CA MET A 117 7.74 1.34 -6.06
C MET A 117 7.63 0.20 -5.05
N GLY A 118 7.99 0.40 -3.78
CA GLY A 118 7.84 -0.63 -2.74
C GLY A 118 6.43 -1.21 -2.70
N LEU A 119 5.42 -0.35 -2.56
CA LEU A 119 4.01 -0.80 -2.54
C LEU A 119 3.53 -1.40 -3.87
N VAL A 120 4.07 -0.96 -5.00
CA VAL A 120 3.77 -1.59 -6.30
C VAL A 120 4.36 -2.99 -6.35
N PHE A 121 5.59 -3.14 -5.89
CA PHE A 121 6.29 -4.43 -5.87
C PHE A 121 5.61 -5.43 -4.92
N GLU A 122 5.19 -4.98 -3.74
CA GLU A 122 4.40 -5.82 -2.82
C GLU A 122 3.14 -6.38 -3.51
N LYS A 123 2.39 -5.53 -4.21
CA LYS A 123 1.21 -5.97 -4.96
C LYS A 123 1.57 -6.93 -6.09
N MET A 124 2.64 -6.67 -6.83
CA MET A 124 3.12 -7.58 -7.87
C MET A 124 3.49 -8.96 -7.31
N CYS A 125 4.14 -9.01 -6.14
CA CYS A 125 4.50 -10.26 -5.49
C CYS A 125 3.25 -11.04 -5.00
N GLN A 126 2.26 -10.33 -4.46
CA GLN A 126 0.98 -10.93 -4.10
C GLN A 126 0.27 -11.52 -5.32
N ASP A 127 0.17 -10.74 -6.41
CA ASP A 127 -0.48 -11.18 -7.64
C ASP A 127 0.26 -12.37 -8.27
N TYR A 128 1.60 -12.37 -8.22
CA TYR A 128 2.40 -13.49 -8.69
C TYR A 128 2.05 -14.79 -7.94
N LEU A 129 2.04 -14.76 -6.62
CA LEU A 129 1.69 -15.95 -5.84
C LEU A 129 0.24 -16.39 -6.02
N PHE A 130 -0.68 -15.45 -6.18
CA PHE A 130 -2.09 -15.76 -6.25
C PHE A 130 -2.56 -16.25 -7.62
N TYR A 131 -1.98 -15.73 -8.70
CA TYR A 131 -2.46 -15.99 -10.06
C TYR A 131 -1.50 -16.77 -10.96
N TYR A 132 -0.20 -16.82 -10.63
CA TYR A 132 0.83 -17.31 -11.55
C TYR A 132 1.74 -18.37 -10.97
N ALA A 133 1.74 -18.60 -9.67
CA ALA A 133 2.57 -19.64 -9.05
C ALA A 133 1.79 -20.97 -9.02
N ASP A 134 2.31 -21.98 -9.73
CA ASP A 134 1.63 -23.26 -9.90
C ASP A 134 1.90 -24.25 -8.76
N ASP A 135 3.09 -24.23 -8.17
CA ASP A 135 3.54 -25.21 -7.16
C ASP A 135 3.57 -24.63 -5.74
N LEU A 136 2.46 -24.09 -5.28
CA LEU A 136 2.38 -23.60 -3.91
C LEU A 136 2.12 -24.75 -2.93
N PRO A 137 2.76 -24.73 -1.74
CA PRO A 137 2.53 -25.74 -0.70
C PRO A 137 1.15 -25.64 -0.05
N VAL A 138 0.38 -24.61 -0.37
CA VAL A 138 -0.94 -24.31 0.18
C VAL A 138 -1.83 -23.76 -0.92
N GLU A 139 -3.03 -24.29 -1.04
CA GLU A 139 -4.07 -23.71 -1.89
C GLU A 139 -4.60 -22.43 -1.25
N LEU A 140 -4.45 -21.31 -1.93
CA LEU A 140 -4.79 -20.00 -1.40
C LEU A 140 -6.24 -19.63 -1.68
N ASN A 141 -6.98 -19.23 -0.63
CA ASN A 141 -8.30 -18.62 -0.73
C ASN A 141 -8.19 -17.10 -0.89
N GLU A 142 -7.26 -16.47 -0.18
CA GLU A 142 -7.01 -15.04 -0.25
C GLU A 142 -5.54 -14.72 0.00
N ILE A 143 -5.10 -13.56 -0.48
CA ILE A 143 -3.77 -13.04 -0.24
C ILE A 143 -3.83 -11.53 0.06
N GLY A 144 -3.01 -11.06 0.98
CA GLY A 144 -2.98 -9.65 1.35
C GLY A 144 -1.88 -9.34 2.34
N GLN A 145 -1.92 -8.14 2.89
CA GLN A 145 -1.01 -7.70 3.94
C GLN A 145 -1.60 -8.00 5.32
N TRP A 146 -0.74 -8.13 6.30
CA TRP A 146 -1.15 -8.14 7.70
C TRP A 146 -0.33 -7.13 8.50
N TRP A 147 -0.99 -6.43 9.43
CA TRP A 147 -0.34 -5.54 10.38
C TRP A 147 -0.98 -5.66 11.76
N GLY A 148 -0.14 -5.56 12.78
CA GLY A 148 -0.55 -5.72 14.15
C GLY A 148 0.47 -5.14 15.12
N THR A 149 0.21 -5.33 16.41
CA THR A 149 1.11 -4.90 17.49
C THR A 149 1.79 -6.09 18.10
N ASP A 150 3.10 -6.08 18.12
CA ASP A 150 3.90 -6.95 18.97
C ASP A 150 3.84 -6.39 20.40
N SER A 151 3.04 -7.02 21.24
CA SER A 151 2.84 -6.58 22.63
C SER A 151 4.11 -6.74 23.49
N ASN A 152 4.97 -7.70 23.16
CA ASN A 152 6.20 -7.96 23.91
C ASN A 152 7.24 -6.87 23.66
N LYS A 153 7.42 -6.49 22.40
CA LYS A 153 8.37 -5.45 21.99
C LYS A 153 7.74 -4.06 21.89
N LYS A 154 6.43 -3.92 22.16
CA LYS A 154 5.66 -2.67 22.11
C LYS A 154 5.83 -1.92 20.78
N ARG A 155 5.86 -2.63 19.66
CA ARG A 155 6.04 -2.06 18.33
C ARG A 155 4.95 -2.51 17.35
N GLN A 156 4.68 -1.67 16.36
CA GLN A 156 3.86 -2.06 15.22
C GLN A 156 4.71 -2.90 14.26
N ILE A 157 4.13 -3.96 13.76
CA ILE A 157 4.74 -4.81 12.72
C ILE A 157 3.80 -4.94 11.53
N GLN A 158 4.39 -5.18 10.38
CA GLN A 158 3.69 -5.43 9.13
C GLN A 158 4.33 -6.63 8.43
N ILE A 159 3.50 -7.48 7.85
CA ILE A 159 3.89 -8.56 6.95
C ILE A 159 3.38 -8.18 5.56
N ASP A 160 4.28 -8.05 4.60
CA ASP A 160 3.98 -7.53 3.27
C ASP A 160 3.08 -8.46 2.48
N LEU A 161 3.14 -9.77 2.79
CA LEU A 161 2.38 -10.80 2.12
C LEU A 161 1.99 -11.92 3.09
N VAL A 162 0.69 -12.15 3.21
CA VAL A 162 0.13 -13.31 3.90
C VAL A 162 -0.84 -14.00 2.95
N GLY A 163 -0.56 -15.25 2.61
CA GLY A 163 -1.47 -16.11 1.87
C GLY A 163 -2.25 -16.98 2.85
N ALA A 164 -3.58 -16.81 2.88
CA ALA A 164 -4.44 -17.59 3.74
C ALA A 164 -5.00 -18.82 2.98
N PRO A 165 -5.02 -20.00 3.61
CA PRO A 165 -5.47 -21.22 3.00
C PRO A 165 -6.98 -21.23 2.75
N ALA A 166 -7.42 -22.01 1.76
CA ALA A 166 -8.83 -22.35 1.58
C ALA A 166 -9.34 -23.19 2.74
N GLU A 167 -8.50 -24.12 3.22
CA GLU A 167 -8.79 -24.98 4.36
C GLU A 167 -7.55 -25.13 5.25
N GLY A 168 -7.76 -25.38 6.53
CA GLY A 168 -6.67 -25.63 7.47
C GLY A 168 -6.06 -24.37 8.07
N LYS A 169 -4.81 -24.47 8.50
CA LYS A 169 -4.06 -23.39 9.20
C LYS A 169 -2.61 -23.30 8.74
N ASP A 170 -2.35 -23.63 7.49
CA ASP A 170 -1.03 -23.52 6.88
C ASP A 170 -0.98 -22.24 6.04
N TYR A 171 -0.16 -21.28 6.42
CA TYR A 171 -0.11 -19.95 5.83
C TYR A 171 1.18 -19.74 5.05
N ILE A 172 1.10 -19.00 3.96
CA ILE A 172 2.26 -18.38 3.32
C ILE A 172 2.52 -17.03 3.99
N ILE A 173 3.76 -16.77 4.37
CA ILE A 173 4.22 -15.52 4.98
C ILE A 173 5.36 -14.96 4.13
N GLY A 174 5.25 -13.73 3.66
CA GLY A 174 6.23 -13.18 2.73
C GLY A 174 6.68 -11.76 3.04
N SER A 175 7.92 -11.46 2.60
CA SER A 175 8.50 -10.13 2.61
C SER A 175 8.90 -9.71 1.21
N CYS A 176 8.68 -8.43 0.87
CA CYS A 176 8.90 -7.85 -0.43
C CYS A 176 9.86 -6.67 -0.34
N LYS A 177 11.06 -6.79 -0.91
CA LYS A 177 12.13 -5.78 -0.79
C LYS A 177 12.49 -5.17 -2.15
N TYR A 178 11.96 -3.99 -2.41
CA TYR A 178 12.32 -3.19 -3.58
C TYR A 178 13.52 -2.27 -3.25
N LYS A 179 14.66 -2.89 -2.98
CA LYS A 179 15.93 -2.21 -2.64
C LYS A 179 17.00 -2.59 -3.64
N ASN A 180 18.10 -1.80 -3.69
CA ASN A 180 19.25 -2.10 -4.55
C ASN A 180 20.28 -3.01 -3.85
N GLU A 181 20.09 -3.26 -2.56
CA GLU A 181 20.95 -4.13 -1.74
C GLU A 181 20.39 -5.56 -1.75
N LYS A 182 21.28 -6.52 -1.75
CA LYS A 182 20.93 -7.95 -1.61
C LYS A 182 20.37 -8.22 -0.21
N ILE A 183 19.49 -9.19 -0.12
CA ILE A 183 18.82 -9.59 1.11
C ILE A 183 19.52 -10.81 1.71
N GLY A 184 19.82 -10.73 3.00
CA GLY A 184 20.46 -11.81 3.77
C GLY A 184 19.46 -12.64 4.58
N MET A 185 20.01 -13.57 5.36
CA MET A 185 19.22 -14.46 6.24
C MET A 185 18.50 -13.73 7.38
N ASP A 186 18.97 -12.54 7.76
CA ASP A 186 18.35 -11.67 8.76
C ASP A 186 16.88 -11.34 8.42
N GLU A 187 16.55 -11.19 7.15
CA GLU A 187 15.17 -10.96 6.71
C GLU A 187 14.28 -12.20 6.99
N LEU A 188 14.80 -13.40 6.82
CA LEU A 188 14.05 -14.62 7.14
C LEU A 188 13.83 -14.76 8.65
N GLU A 189 14.82 -14.42 9.46
CA GLU A 189 14.68 -14.42 10.92
C GLU A 189 13.63 -13.42 11.40
N LEU A 190 13.67 -12.21 10.84
CA LEU A 190 12.66 -11.19 11.12
C LEU A 190 11.25 -11.65 10.70
N LEU A 191 11.13 -12.29 9.55
CA LEU A 191 9.85 -12.79 9.05
C LEU A 191 9.29 -13.91 9.92
N ARG A 192 10.15 -14.80 10.45
CA ARG A 192 9.78 -15.82 11.44
C ARG A 192 9.27 -15.20 12.74
N GLU A 193 9.94 -14.15 13.21
CA GLU A 193 9.47 -13.40 14.38
C GLU A 193 8.08 -12.81 14.14
N TYR A 194 7.86 -12.18 12.98
CA TYR A 194 6.55 -11.61 12.63
C TYR A 194 5.46 -12.67 12.49
N ALA A 195 5.79 -13.82 11.92
CA ALA A 195 4.86 -14.95 11.85
C ALA A 195 4.43 -15.44 13.24
N SER A 196 5.33 -15.42 14.23
CA SER A 196 4.99 -15.77 15.61
C SER A 196 4.01 -14.79 16.26
N VAL A 197 4.09 -13.50 15.92
CA VAL A 197 3.14 -12.48 16.38
C VAL A 197 1.80 -12.58 15.66
N PHE A 198 1.82 -12.90 14.37
CA PHE A 198 0.61 -13.22 13.60
C PHE A 198 -0.16 -14.38 14.23
N GLY A 199 0.51 -15.47 14.58
CA GLY A 199 0.05 -16.53 15.48
C GLY A 199 -1.20 -17.30 15.06
N LYS A 200 -1.64 -17.22 13.79
CA LYS A 200 -2.87 -17.87 13.31
C LYS A 200 -2.64 -19.23 12.65
N GLY A 201 -1.38 -19.51 12.27
CA GLY A 201 -1.01 -20.71 11.54
C GLY A 201 -0.54 -21.86 12.44
N SER A 202 -0.75 -23.10 11.96
CA SER A 202 -0.09 -24.30 12.50
C SER A 202 1.28 -24.51 11.85
N ARG A 203 1.40 -24.12 10.59
CA ARG A 203 2.63 -24.13 9.80
C ARG A 203 2.75 -22.86 8.96
N TYR A 204 3.98 -22.40 8.73
CA TYR A 204 4.28 -21.24 7.91
C TYR A 204 5.29 -21.58 6.83
N TYR A 205 4.98 -21.20 5.59
CA TYR A 205 5.87 -21.26 4.44
C TYR A 205 6.35 -19.86 4.10
N TYR A 206 7.66 -19.67 4.02
CA TYR A 206 8.26 -18.34 3.91
C TYR A 206 8.69 -18.04 2.49
N TYR A 207 8.29 -16.87 1.97
CA TYR A 207 8.66 -16.35 0.66
C TYR A 207 9.29 -14.98 0.81
N ILE A 208 10.45 -14.78 0.20
CA ILE A 208 11.11 -13.49 0.19
C ILE A 208 11.34 -13.08 -1.26
N PHE A 209 10.82 -11.91 -1.61
CA PHE A 209 10.98 -11.32 -2.93
C PHE A 209 11.98 -10.16 -2.85
N SER A 210 12.99 -10.19 -3.69
CA SER A 210 14.03 -9.17 -3.72
C SER A 210 14.28 -8.68 -5.14
N LYS A 211 14.30 -7.37 -5.32
CA LYS A 211 14.70 -6.73 -6.57
C LYS A 211 16.17 -7.01 -6.91
N ALA A 212 17.05 -7.00 -5.90
CA ALA A 212 18.50 -7.12 -6.09
C ALA A 212 19.04 -8.54 -5.88
N GLY A 213 18.18 -9.51 -5.53
CA GLY A 213 18.60 -10.88 -5.23
C GLY A 213 19.04 -11.06 -3.77
N PHE A 214 19.79 -12.14 -3.53
CA PHE A 214 20.14 -12.63 -2.20
C PHE A 214 21.67 -12.74 -2.03
N THR A 215 22.11 -12.71 -0.76
CA THR A 215 23.50 -13.00 -0.38
C THR A 215 23.65 -14.45 0.01
#